data_ddabf019d0204afd22f2172357dfc37d
#
_entry.id   ddabf019d0204afd22f2172357dfc37d
#
_cell.length_a   1.000
_cell.length_b   1.000
_cell.length_c   1.000
_cell.angle_alpha   90.00
_cell.angle_beta   90.00
_cell.angle_gamma   90.00
#
_symmetry.space_group_name_H-M   'P 1'
#
loop_
_entity.id
_entity.type
_entity.pdbx_description
1 polymer ?
#
loop_
_entity_poly.entity_id
_entity_poly.type
_entity_poly.pdbx_seq_one_letter_code
_entity_poly.pdbx_strand_id
1 'polypeptide(L)'
;FKFKPWRSPKTIADAPSILSYLNETVDENDLRKKIQFNKKVIAATWSSIDALWNLKVEDQTDNSIEETTCNFLYLCGGYYNYDEGYTPEFKNVEAFEGQVIHPQKWPEDLDYTNKEVIVIGSGATAVTIVPSMAEKVKHITMLQRSPTYYFAAPDEDKIGNFIKKLTSDRLGYFLVRWKNILMQRVMLNRLRKHPEKTKEMLINHVREHLGEDYDVDKHFTPRYMPWDQRLCFVPNGDMFQAMNSGKATVVTDTINEFTSKGIKLDSGEELEADIIITATGLNMRLLNGIDIKIDNETLDISQKTQYKTMMFSDVPNLIATFGYTTASWTLGADLISEYACKLINLLDKKDCDYFCPETGDDVVAE
;
A
#
# COMPACT_ATOMS: atom_id res chain seq x y z
N PHE A 1 -8.47 4.16 -14.85
CA PHE A 1 -7.75 4.98 -15.84
C PHE A 1 -8.73 5.87 -16.62
N LYS A 2 -8.24 6.98 -17.19
CA LYS A 2 -9.08 7.89 -18.01
C LYS A 2 -9.63 7.20 -19.26
N PHE A 3 -8.86 6.31 -19.86
CA PHE A 3 -9.21 5.58 -21.10
C PHE A 3 -10.07 4.33 -20.83
N LYS A 4 -10.05 3.81 -19.59
CA LYS A 4 -10.87 2.68 -19.14
C LYS A 4 -11.49 3.02 -17.77
N PRO A 5 -12.70 3.62 -17.72
CA PRO A 5 -13.38 3.97 -16.48
C PRO A 5 -13.70 2.73 -15.63
N TRP A 6 -13.55 2.85 -14.31
CA TRP A 6 -13.98 1.83 -13.36
C TRP A 6 -15.51 1.75 -13.29
N ARG A 7 -16.06 0.58 -13.64
CA ARG A 7 -17.51 0.38 -13.76
C ARG A 7 -18.15 -0.26 -12.54
N SER A 8 -17.38 -0.91 -11.67
CA SER A 8 -17.93 -1.50 -10.44
C SER A 8 -18.60 -0.44 -9.57
N PRO A 9 -19.70 -0.77 -8.90
CA PRO A 9 -20.34 0.12 -7.92
C PRO A 9 -19.44 0.37 -6.69
N LYS A 10 -18.56 -0.59 -6.37
CA LYS A 10 -17.63 -0.47 -5.24
C LYS A 10 -16.50 0.50 -5.55
N THR A 11 -16.26 1.41 -4.61
CA THR A 11 -15.13 2.35 -4.62
C THR A 11 -13.95 1.82 -3.81
N ILE A 12 -14.23 0.97 -2.81
CA ILE A 12 -13.23 0.17 -2.11
C ILE A 12 -13.30 -1.23 -2.75
N ALA A 13 -12.41 -1.45 -3.72
CA ALA A 13 -12.43 -2.66 -4.54
C ALA A 13 -11.62 -3.79 -3.88
N ASP A 14 -12.08 -5.02 -4.06
CA ASP A 14 -11.34 -6.23 -3.71
C ASP A 14 -10.24 -6.56 -4.74
N ALA A 15 -9.24 -7.35 -4.34
CA ALA A 15 -8.12 -7.71 -5.17
C ALA A 15 -8.53 -8.46 -6.47
N PRO A 16 -9.46 -9.44 -6.46
CA PRO A 16 -9.92 -10.08 -7.68
C PRO A 16 -10.51 -9.10 -8.70
N SER A 17 -11.32 -8.14 -8.25
CA SER A 17 -11.90 -7.11 -9.13
C SER A 17 -10.83 -6.20 -9.75
N ILE A 18 -9.79 -5.84 -8.98
CA ILE A 18 -8.66 -5.05 -9.46
C ILE A 18 -7.86 -5.85 -10.50
N LEU A 19 -7.57 -7.12 -10.23
CA LEU A 19 -6.84 -7.99 -11.16
C LEU A 19 -7.62 -8.21 -12.46
N SER A 20 -8.94 -8.43 -12.39
CA SER A 20 -9.79 -8.54 -13.58
C SER A 20 -9.70 -7.27 -14.43
N TYR A 21 -9.88 -6.11 -13.80
CA TYR A 21 -9.80 -4.82 -14.49
C TYR A 21 -8.43 -4.58 -15.16
N LEU A 22 -7.32 -4.97 -14.50
CA LEU A 22 -5.98 -4.85 -15.05
C LEU A 22 -5.77 -5.82 -16.23
N ASN A 23 -6.18 -7.09 -16.10
CA ASN A 23 -6.09 -8.07 -17.18
C ASN A 23 -6.91 -7.65 -18.40
N GLU A 24 -8.16 -7.21 -18.20
CA GLU A 24 -8.99 -6.65 -19.28
C GLU A 24 -8.30 -5.46 -19.96
N THR A 25 -7.65 -4.57 -19.16
CA THR A 25 -6.92 -3.43 -19.70
C THR A 25 -5.75 -3.88 -20.58
N VAL A 26 -5.00 -4.88 -20.15
CA VAL A 26 -3.87 -5.47 -20.88
C VAL A 26 -4.35 -6.08 -22.19
N ASP A 27 -5.44 -6.85 -22.16
CA ASP A 27 -5.96 -7.58 -23.33
C ASP A 27 -6.60 -6.63 -24.35
N GLU A 28 -7.43 -5.67 -23.89
CA GLU A 28 -8.06 -4.66 -24.75
C GLU A 28 -7.05 -3.75 -25.49
N ASN A 29 -5.86 -3.58 -24.95
CA ASN A 29 -4.81 -2.75 -25.55
C ASN A 29 -3.66 -3.58 -26.17
N ASP A 30 -3.84 -4.90 -26.30
CA ASP A 30 -2.86 -5.82 -26.90
C ASP A 30 -1.44 -5.70 -26.27
N LEU A 31 -1.39 -5.49 -24.94
CA LEU A 31 -0.16 -5.30 -24.21
C LEU A 31 0.50 -6.61 -23.79
N ARG A 32 -0.26 -7.72 -23.70
CA ARG A 32 0.26 -9.00 -23.18
C ARG A 32 1.52 -9.49 -23.89
N LYS A 33 1.58 -9.31 -25.20
CA LYS A 33 2.76 -9.67 -26.02
C LYS A 33 4.00 -8.80 -25.76
N LYS A 34 3.84 -7.66 -25.08
CA LYS A 34 4.94 -6.76 -24.70
C LYS A 34 5.42 -7.00 -23.27
N ILE A 35 4.76 -7.85 -22.50
CA ILE A 35 5.12 -8.18 -21.13
C ILE A 35 5.99 -9.43 -21.14
N GLN A 36 7.17 -9.32 -20.56
CA GLN A 36 8.04 -10.46 -20.30
C GLN A 36 7.89 -10.86 -18.83
N PHE A 37 7.33 -12.05 -18.61
CA PHE A 37 7.17 -12.60 -17.27
C PHE A 37 8.45 -13.31 -16.81
N ASN A 38 8.59 -13.53 -15.51
CA ASN A 38 9.74 -14.18 -14.87
C ASN A 38 11.09 -13.48 -15.15
N LYS A 39 11.07 -12.20 -15.51
CA LYS A 39 12.26 -11.40 -15.79
C LYS A 39 12.44 -10.35 -14.69
N LYS A 40 13.54 -10.47 -13.92
CA LYS A 40 13.88 -9.57 -12.83
C LYS A 40 15.07 -8.72 -13.23
N VAL A 41 14.90 -7.41 -13.33
CA VAL A 41 16.02 -6.48 -13.52
C VAL A 41 16.81 -6.41 -12.21
N ILE A 42 18.08 -6.81 -12.22
CA ILE A 42 18.96 -6.84 -11.05
C ILE A 42 19.97 -5.69 -11.03
N ALA A 43 20.35 -5.19 -12.21
CA ALA A 43 21.24 -4.03 -12.32
C ALA A 43 20.86 -3.17 -13.54
N ALA A 44 21.13 -1.86 -13.44
CA ALA A 44 20.93 -0.88 -14.51
C ALA A 44 22.09 0.12 -14.50
N THR A 45 22.84 0.23 -15.58
CA THR A 45 23.95 1.17 -15.70
C THR A 45 23.72 2.11 -16.87
N TRP A 46 23.68 3.43 -16.58
CA TRP A 46 23.61 4.47 -17.59
C TRP A 46 25.00 4.68 -18.23
N SER A 47 25.03 4.80 -19.54
CA SER A 47 26.19 5.25 -20.31
C SER A 47 25.90 6.64 -20.87
N SER A 48 26.60 7.65 -20.39
CA SER A 48 26.47 9.02 -20.92
C SER A 48 27.03 9.15 -22.33
N ILE A 49 27.94 8.26 -22.72
CA ILE A 49 28.52 8.23 -24.08
C ILE A 49 27.49 7.73 -25.10
N ASP A 50 26.75 6.67 -24.75
CA ASP A 50 25.80 6.04 -25.66
C ASP A 50 24.35 6.56 -25.47
N ALA A 51 24.11 7.34 -24.41
CA ALA A 51 22.79 7.78 -23.96
C ALA A 51 21.78 6.61 -23.77
N LEU A 52 22.25 5.51 -23.17
CA LEU A 52 21.49 4.27 -22.99
C LEU A 52 21.65 3.69 -21.57
N TRP A 53 20.61 3.03 -21.12
CA TRP A 53 20.64 2.14 -19.97
C TRP A 53 21.04 0.73 -20.40
N ASN A 54 22.07 0.16 -19.79
CA ASN A 54 22.45 -1.25 -19.91
C ASN A 54 21.87 -2.00 -18.73
N LEU A 55 21.02 -2.99 -18.98
CA LEU A 55 20.28 -3.75 -17.97
C LEU A 55 20.84 -5.15 -17.86
N LYS A 56 20.98 -5.66 -16.62
CA LYS A 56 21.12 -7.07 -16.33
C LYS A 56 19.82 -7.63 -15.84
N VAL A 57 19.30 -8.61 -16.55
CA VAL A 57 18.00 -9.23 -16.31
C VAL A 57 18.19 -10.70 -15.98
N GLU A 58 17.72 -11.09 -14.79
CA GLU A 58 17.72 -12.47 -14.34
C GLU A 58 16.42 -13.16 -14.76
N ASP A 59 16.52 -14.29 -15.42
CA ASP A 59 15.37 -15.17 -15.67
C ASP A 59 15.08 -15.99 -14.42
N GLN A 60 13.91 -15.81 -13.83
CA GLN A 60 13.51 -16.48 -12.58
C GLN A 60 13.15 -17.96 -12.78
N THR A 61 13.20 -18.47 -14.02
CA THR A 61 12.92 -19.90 -14.31
C THR A 61 14.18 -20.76 -14.25
N ASP A 62 15.33 -20.22 -14.66
CA ASP A 62 16.60 -20.95 -14.74
C ASP A 62 17.77 -20.19 -14.13
N ASN A 63 17.55 -18.99 -13.56
CA ASN A 63 18.54 -18.09 -12.99
C ASN A 63 19.62 -17.63 -13.98
N SER A 64 19.38 -17.73 -15.28
CA SER A 64 20.27 -17.19 -16.30
C SER A 64 20.21 -15.65 -16.29
N ILE A 65 21.32 -15.01 -16.65
CA ILE A 65 21.42 -13.55 -16.74
C ILE A 65 21.59 -13.17 -18.21
N GLU A 66 20.69 -12.30 -18.68
CA GLU A 66 20.81 -11.68 -20.00
C GLU A 66 21.08 -10.18 -19.88
N GLU A 67 21.78 -9.61 -20.86
CA GLU A 67 22.02 -8.18 -20.97
C GLU A 67 21.17 -7.59 -22.10
N THR A 68 20.55 -6.46 -21.83
CA THR A 68 19.74 -5.73 -22.80
C THR A 68 19.88 -4.23 -22.57
N THR A 69 19.46 -3.42 -23.54
CA THR A 69 19.53 -1.97 -23.43
C THR A 69 18.16 -1.32 -23.58
N CYS A 70 18.00 -0.14 -23.02
CA CYS A 70 16.84 0.72 -23.26
C CYS A 70 17.21 2.20 -23.17
N ASN A 71 16.43 3.04 -23.84
CA ASN A 71 16.61 4.49 -23.79
C ASN A 71 16.04 5.11 -22.51
N PHE A 72 14.93 4.53 -21.98
CA PHE A 72 14.25 5.00 -20.80
C PHE A 72 14.01 3.89 -19.81
N LEU A 73 14.31 4.15 -18.55
CA LEU A 73 14.01 3.25 -17.45
C LEU A 73 12.83 3.81 -16.65
N TYR A 74 11.68 3.13 -16.75
CA TYR A 74 10.48 3.52 -16.03
C TYR A 74 10.12 2.47 -14.97
N LEU A 75 10.39 2.79 -13.70
CA LEU A 75 10.26 1.90 -12.56
C LEU A 75 8.85 2.02 -11.96
N CYS A 76 8.10 0.93 -12.01
CA CYS A 76 6.74 0.83 -11.49
C CYS A 76 6.56 -0.22 -10.39
N GLY A 77 7.64 -0.76 -9.84
CA GLY A 77 7.61 -1.85 -8.87
C GLY A 77 7.26 -1.45 -7.43
N GLY A 78 7.05 -0.15 -7.17
CA GLY A 78 6.79 0.34 -5.83
C GLY A 78 8.06 0.44 -4.97
N TYR A 79 7.89 0.34 -3.63
CA TYR A 79 8.99 0.53 -2.68
C TYR A 79 8.99 -0.50 -1.54
N TYR A 80 8.26 -1.58 -1.69
CA TYR A 80 8.28 -2.66 -0.72
C TYR A 80 9.11 -3.85 -1.20
N ASN A 81 9.72 -4.54 -0.25
CA ASN A 81 10.38 -5.81 -0.52
C ASN A 81 9.34 -6.91 -0.76
N TYR A 82 9.44 -7.60 -1.90
CA TYR A 82 8.55 -8.72 -2.23
C TYR A 82 9.05 -10.05 -1.66
N ASP A 83 10.33 -10.13 -1.27
CA ASP A 83 10.94 -11.36 -0.80
C ASP A 83 10.52 -11.67 0.64
N GLU A 84 10.43 -10.62 1.48
CA GLU A 84 10.07 -10.75 2.90
C GLU A 84 9.38 -9.51 3.46
N GLY A 85 8.45 -9.72 4.39
CA GLY A 85 7.82 -8.67 5.19
C GLY A 85 8.63 -8.33 6.43
N TYR A 86 8.24 -7.26 7.12
CA TYR A 86 8.85 -6.88 8.38
C TYR A 86 8.26 -7.69 9.54
N THR A 87 9.07 -8.51 10.17
CA THR A 87 8.75 -9.20 11.41
C THR A 87 9.80 -8.81 12.45
N PRO A 88 9.42 -8.18 13.57
CA PRO A 88 10.35 -7.92 14.67
C PRO A 88 10.86 -9.24 15.26
N GLU A 89 12.00 -9.19 15.93
CA GLU A 89 12.45 -10.30 16.73
C GLU A 89 11.54 -10.45 17.96
N PHE A 90 10.83 -11.56 18.03
CA PHE A 90 10.03 -11.92 19.19
C PHE A 90 10.79 -12.93 20.06
N LYS A 91 10.80 -12.68 21.36
CA LYS A 91 11.44 -13.58 22.31
C LYS A 91 10.71 -14.93 22.34
N ASN A 92 11.45 -16.03 22.24
CA ASN A 92 10.97 -17.42 22.31
C ASN A 92 9.94 -17.78 21.21
N VAL A 93 9.98 -17.16 20.02
CA VAL A 93 9.03 -17.45 18.95
C VAL A 93 9.02 -18.92 18.55
N GLU A 94 10.17 -19.59 18.65
CA GLU A 94 10.36 -21.02 18.39
C GLU A 94 9.70 -21.94 19.42
N ALA A 95 9.32 -21.43 20.59
CA ALA A 95 8.60 -22.20 21.60
C ALA A 95 7.12 -22.40 21.26
N PHE A 96 6.57 -21.60 20.36
CA PHE A 96 5.16 -21.68 19.97
C PHE A 96 4.91 -22.95 19.14
N GLU A 97 3.98 -23.80 19.59
CA GLU A 97 3.66 -25.06 18.94
C GLU A 97 2.67 -24.93 17.76
N GLY A 98 2.03 -23.77 17.61
CA GLY A 98 1.12 -23.45 16.52
C GLY A 98 1.83 -22.89 15.28
N GLN A 99 1.07 -22.25 14.40
CA GLN A 99 1.62 -21.68 13.17
C GLN A 99 1.82 -20.17 13.30
N VAL A 100 3.01 -19.70 12.93
CA VAL A 100 3.31 -18.26 12.79
C VAL A 100 3.38 -17.92 11.31
N ILE A 101 2.56 -16.96 10.87
CA ILE A 101 2.37 -16.61 9.46
C ILE A 101 2.56 -15.11 9.26
N HIS A 102 3.38 -14.72 8.26
CA HIS A 102 3.39 -13.36 7.78
C HIS A 102 2.42 -13.22 6.58
N PRO A 103 1.53 -12.20 6.53
CA PRO A 103 0.50 -12.06 5.50
C PRO A 103 1.02 -12.02 4.06
N GLN A 104 2.28 -11.58 3.86
CA GLN A 104 2.93 -11.57 2.55
C GLN A 104 3.30 -12.98 2.03
N LYS A 105 3.37 -13.97 2.92
CA LYS A 105 3.67 -15.37 2.64
C LYS A 105 2.52 -16.25 3.11
N TRP A 106 1.30 -15.88 2.72
CA TRP A 106 0.08 -16.59 3.12
C TRP A 106 0.06 -18.00 2.52
N PRO A 107 -0.07 -19.08 3.34
CA PRO A 107 -0.22 -20.43 2.81
C PRO A 107 -1.59 -20.59 2.13
N GLU A 108 -1.62 -21.12 0.90
CA GLU A 108 -2.86 -21.28 0.12
C GLU A 108 -3.82 -22.29 0.74
N ASP A 109 -3.28 -23.30 1.45
CA ASP A 109 -4.00 -24.40 2.09
C ASP A 109 -4.24 -24.20 3.60
N LEU A 110 -4.07 -22.98 4.12
CA LEU A 110 -4.25 -22.68 5.54
C LEU A 110 -5.69 -22.92 5.99
N ASP A 111 -5.88 -23.95 6.83
CA ASP A 111 -7.15 -24.18 7.52
C ASP A 111 -7.17 -23.48 8.89
N TYR A 112 -7.97 -22.43 8.98
CA TYR A 112 -8.21 -21.66 10.20
C TYR A 112 -9.63 -21.86 10.76
N THR A 113 -10.36 -22.87 10.29
CA THR A 113 -11.73 -23.17 10.73
C THR A 113 -11.74 -23.59 12.19
N ASN A 114 -12.57 -22.91 13.01
CA ASN A 114 -12.68 -23.13 14.46
C ASN A 114 -11.37 -22.98 15.25
N LYS A 115 -10.41 -22.23 14.74
CA LYS A 115 -9.13 -21.94 15.40
C LYS A 115 -9.19 -20.66 16.23
N GLU A 116 -8.40 -20.61 17.31
CA GLU A 116 -8.06 -19.36 18.00
C GLU A 116 -6.94 -18.67 17.23
N VAL A 117 -7.15 -17.42 16.83
CA VAL A 117 -6.20 -16.68 15.99
C VAL A 117 -5.79 -15.37 16.67
N ILE A 118 -4.49 -15.08 16.70
CA ILE A 118 -3.96 -13.77 17.10
C ILE A 118 -3.40 -13.06 15.85
N VAL A 119 -3.82 -11.80 15.63
CA VAL A 119 -3.26 -10.93 14.60
C VAL A 119 -2.45 -9.83 15.29
N ILE A 120 -1.14 -9.86 15.15
CA ILE A 120 -0.24 -8.86 15.72
C ILE A 120 -0.15 -7.65 14.79
N GLY A 121 -0.68 -6.52 15.23
CA GLY A 121 -0.70 -5.26 14.50
C GLY A 121 -2.08 -4.62 14.44
N SER A 122 -2.12 -3.33 14.09
CA SER A 122 -3.35 -2.51 13.98
C SER A 122 -3.41 -1.71 12.67
N GLY A 123 -2.56 -2.07 11.71
CA GLY A 123 -2.53 -1.41 10.39
C GLY A 123 -3.58 -1.96 9.43
N ALA A 124 -3.54 -1.49 8.18
CA ALA A 124 -4.48 -1.88 7.13
C ALA A 124 -4.60 -3.40 6.95
N THR A 125 -3.50 -4.13 7.06
CA THR A 125 -3.47 -5.60 6.95
C THR A 125 -4.30 -6.26 8.06
N ALA A 126 -4.08 -5.88 9.32
CA ALA A 126 -4.82 -6.43 10.45
C ALA A 126 -6.33 -6.11 10.34
N VAL A 127 -6.66 -4.86 10.00
CA VAL A 127 -8.05 -4.39 9.81
C VAL A 127 -8.78 -5.14 8.70
N THR A 128 -8.06 -5.63 7.71
CA THR A 128 -8.63 -6.45 6.63
C THR A 128 -8.75 -7.93 7.01
N ILE A 129 -7.72 -8.48 7.66
CA ILE A 129 -7.68 -9.91 8.03
C ILE A 129 -8.73 -10.24 9.09
N VAL A 130 -8.84 -9.41 10.14
CA VAL A 130 -9.74 -9.68 11.27
C VAL A 130 -11.19 -9.94 10.82
N PRO A 131 -11.87 -9.03 10.11
CA PRO A 131 -13.24 -9.30 9.67
C PRO A 131 -13.34 -10.42 8.63
N SER A 132 -12.32 -10.57 7.77
CA SER A 132 -12.32 -11.62 6.73
C SER A 132 -12.25 -13.03 7.28
N MET A 133 -11.65 -13.22 8.44
CA MET A 133 -11.53 -14.53 9.10
C MET A 133 -12.63 -14.77 10.15
N ALA A 134 -13.24 -13.73 10.69
CA ALA A 134 -14.11 -13.78 11.87
C ALA A 134 -15.25 -14.80 11.79
N GLU A 135 -15.83 -15.03 10.61
CA GLU A 135 -16.92 -16.00 10.45
C GLU A 135 -16.48 -17.45 10.57
N LYS A 136 -15.23 -17.77 10.19
CA LYS A 136 -14.72 -19.16 10.13
C LYS A 136 -13.93 -19.57 11.36
N VAL A 137 -13.24 -18.62 12.00
CA VAL A 137 -12.45 -18.89 13.22
C VAL A 137 -13.35 -19.14 14.42
N LYS A 138 -12.82 -19.77 15.46
CA LYS A 138 -13.47 -19.84 16.75
C LYS A 138 -13.53 -18.45 17.38
N HIS A 139 -12.37 -17.78 17.44
CA HIS A 139 -12.19 -16.39 17.87
C HIS A 139 -10.94 -15.79 17.24
N ILE A 140 -10.93 -14.45 17.04
CA ILE A 140 -9.77 -13.73 16.54
C ILE A 140 -9.45 -12.55 17.43
N THR A 141 -8.20 -12.46 17.90
CA THR A 141 -7.72 -11.37 18.74
C THR A 141 -6.77 -10.47 17.94
N MET A 142 -7.11 -9.19 17.77
CA MET A 142 -6.19 -8.19 17.26
C MET A 142 -5.33 -7.67 18.40
N LEU A 143 -4.05 -8.04 18.43
CA LEU A 143 -3.09 -7.59 19.42
C LEU A 143 -2.31 -6.39 18.88
N GLN A 144 -2.43 -5.24 19.54
CA GLN A 144 -1.76 -4.01 19.15
C GLN A 144 -0.94 -3.41 20.30
N ARG A 145 0.23 -2.89 19.98
CA ARG A 145 1.07 -2.14 20.94
C ARG A 145 0.49 -0.77 21.29
N SER A 146 -0.15 -0.14 20.33
CA SER A 146 -0.77 1.18 20.46
C SER A 146 -1.92 1.34 19.49
N PRO A 147 -2.98 2.10 19.85
CA PRO A 147 -4.12 2.35 19.00
C PRO A 147 -3.77 3.08 17.69
N THR A 148 -4.61 2.87 16.70
CA THR A 148 -4.63 3.57 15.41
C THR A 148 -6.00 4.22 15.22
N TYR A 149 -6.12 5.25 14.38
CA TYR A 149 -7.41 5.81 14.00
C TYR A 149 -8.12 4.93 12.98
N TYR A 150 -9.41 4.73 13.20
CA TYR A 150 -10.29 3.99 12.30
C TYR A 150 -11.46 4.85 11.85
N PHE A 151 -11.85 4.66 10.61
CA PHE A 151 -13.02 5.33 10.05
C PHE A 151 -13.83 4.35 9.20
N ALA A 152 -15.02 4.02 9.66
CA ALA A 152 -15.97 3.21 8.90
C ALA A 152 -16.60 4.04 7.79
N ALA A 153 -16.56 3.52 6.58
CA ALA A 153 -17.18 4.16 5.43
C ALA A 153 -17.82 3.11 4.50
N PRO A 154 -18.92 3.44 3.82
CA PRO A 154 -19.49 2.56 2.80
C PRO A 154 -18.47 2.24 1.70
N ASP A 155 -18.42 1.00 1.24
CA ASP A 155 -17.60 0.57 0.13
C ASP A 155 -18.15 1.04 -1.24
N GLU A 156 -19.38 1.54 -1.29
CA GLU A 156 -20.04 2.09 -2.47
C GLU A 156 -20.25 3.60 -2.41
N ASP A 157 -20.03 4.27 -3.52
CA ASP A 157 -20.40 5.68 -3.72
C ASP A 157 -21.78 5.79 -4.38
N LYS A 158 -22.85 5.82 -3.57
CA LYS A 158 -24.24 5.89 -4.04
C LYS A 158 -24.47 7.08 -4.98
N ILE A 159 -23.91 8.25 -4.68
CA ILE A 159 -24.04 9.46 -5.51
C ILE A 159 -23.28 9.27 -6.83
N GLY A 160 -22.05 8.76 -6.76
CA GLY A 160 -21.27 8.47 -7.94
C GLY A 160 -21.91 7.42 -8.83
N ASN A 161 -22.47 6.36 -8.25
CA ASN A 161 -23.19 5.33 -8.99
C ASN A 161 -24.46 5.87 -9.66
N PHE A 162 -25.19 6.77 -9.00
CA PHE A 162 -26.34 7.45 -9.59
C PHE A 162 -25.93 8.34 -10.79
N ILE A 163 -24.84 9.11 -10.67
CA ILE A 163 -24.30 9.92 -11.76
C ILE A 163 -23.91 9.03 -12.95
N LYS A 164 -23.19 7.93 -12.70
CA LYS A 164 -22.78 6.97 -13.75
C LYS A 164 -23.98 6.37 -14.47
N LYS A 165 -25.09 6.12 -13.76
CA LYS A 165 -26.30 5.55 -14.36
C LYS A 165 -27.05 6.54 -15.28
N LEU A 166 -26.96 7.84 -15.01
CA LEU A 166 -27.66 8.89 -15.76
C LEU A 166 -26.83 9.49 -16.91
N THR A 167 -25.54 9.15 -17.01
CA THR A 167 -24.63 9.78 -17.96
C THR A 167 -23.86 8.73 -18.79
N SER A 168 -23.24 9.18 -19.89
CA SER A 168 -22.30 8.32 -20.61
C SER A 168 -21.06 8.01 -19.78
N ASP A 169 -20.38 6.89 -20.04
CA ASP A 169 -19.19 6.45 -19.32
C ASP A 169 -18.14 7.55 -19.15
N ARG A 170 -17.88 8.32 -20.21
CA ARG A 170 -16.90 9.43 -20.18
C ARG A 170 -17.34 10.58 -19.28
N LEU A 171 -18.58 11.00 -19.40
CA LEU A 171 -19.12 12.12 -18.62
C LEU A 171 -19.29 11.70 -17.15
N GLY A 172 -19.80 10.50 -16.91
CA GLY A 172 -19.92 9.93 -15.56
C GLY A 172 -18.59 9.83 -14.85
N TYR A 173 -17.55 9.30 -15.53
CA TYR A 173 -16.20 9.26 -14.99
C TYR A 173 -15.67 10.66 -14.65
N PHE A 174 -15.82 11.62 -15.55
CA PHE A 174 -15.36 13.00 -15.32
C PHE A 174 -16.06 13.64 -14.10
N LEU A 175 -17.37 13.57 -14.03
CA LEU A 175 -18.15 14.17 -12.96
C LEU A 175 -17.86 13.52 -11.60
N VAL A 176 -17.80 12.18 -11.53
CA VAL A 176 -17.49 11.44 -10.30
C VAL A 176 -16.06 11.69 -9.85
N ARG A 177 -15.11 11.73 -10.78
CA ARG A 177 -13.70 12.04 -10.47
C ARG A 177 -13.58 13.45 -9.84
N TRP A 178 -14.16 14.46 -10.47
CA TRP A 178 -14.09 15.83 -9.94
C TRP A 178 -14.86 16.00 -8.63
N LYS A 179 -16.03 15.38 -8.48
CA LYS A 179 -16.76 15.32 -7.23
C LYS A 179 -15.85 14.79 -6.11
N ASN A 180 -15.20 13.65 -6.33
CA ASN A 180 -14.34 13.01 -5.32
C ASN A 180 -13.11 13.85 -5.00
N ILE A 181 -12.43 14.43 -6.00
CA ILE A 181 -11.28 15.31 -5.80
C ILE A 181 -11.67 16.53 -4.96
N LEU A 182 -12.75 17.22 -5.33
CA LEU A 182 -13.20 18.42 -4.62
C LEU A 182 -13.65 18.08 -3.19
N MET A 183 -14.45 17.03 -3.02
CA MET A 183 -14.91 16.58 -1.72
C MET A 183 -13.73 16.19 -0.80
N GLN A 184 -12.77 15.42 -1.30
CA GLN A 184 -11.59 15.05 -0.56
C GLN A 184 -10.74 16.27 -0.18
N ARG A 185 -10.54 17.21 -1.10
CA ARG A 185 -9.80 18.45 -0.83
C ARG A 185 -10.46 19.31 0.25
N VAL A 186 -11.78 19.50 0.16
CA VAL A 186 -12.53 20.26 1.16
C VAL A 186 -12.47 19.56 2.52
N MET A 187 -12.68 18.24 2.54
CA MET A 187 -12.62 17.44 3.76
C MET A 187 -11.25 17.50 4.41
N LEU A 188 -10.18 17.23 3.68
CA LEU A 188 -8.80 17.27 4.20
C LEU A 188 -8.43 18.65 4.73
N ASN A 189 -8.80 19.73 4.02
CA ASN A 189 -8.53 21.07 4.49
C ASN A 189 -9.28 21.40 5.81
N ARG A 190 -10.51 20.94 5.95
CA ARG A 190 -11.28 21.08 7.20
C ARG A 190 -10.65 20.31 8.36
N LEU A 191 -10.32 19.05 8.10
CA LEU A 191 -9.74 18.13 9.10
C LEU A 191 -8.39 18.64 9.61
N ARG A 192 -7.53 19.14 8.70
CA ARG A 192 -6.22 19.70 9.05
C ARG A 192 -6.30 21.03 9.79
N LYS A 193 -7.32 21.85 9.54
CA LYS A 193 -7.52 23.13 10.26
C LYS A 193 -7.98 22.95 11.70
N HIS A 194 -8.58 21.81 12.03
CA HIS A 194 -9.16 21.54 13.35
C HIS A 194 -8.78 20.14 13.84
N PRO A 195 -7.48 19.85 14.09
CA PRO A 195 -6.99 18.50 14.38
C PRO A 195 -7.62 17.89 15.63
N GLU A 196 -7.81 18.68 16.71
CA GLU A 196 -8.45 18.19 17.93
C GLU A 196 -9.90 17.77 17.73
N LYS A 197 -10.68 18.60 17.02
CA LYS A 197 -12.08 18.24 16.69
C LYS A 197 -12.15 17.02 15.78
N THR A 198 -11.17 16.87 14.90
CA THR A 198 -11.06 15.70 14.03
C THR A 198 -10.75 14.44 14.84
N LYS A 199 -9.83 14.54 15.80
CA LYS A 199 -9.52 13.46 16.75
C LYS A 199 -10.77 13.02 17.49
N GLU A 200 -11.47 13.97 18.13
CA GLU A 200 -12.71 13.71 18.85
C GLU A 200 -13.78 13.07 17.97
N MET A 201 -13.97 13.59 16.75
CA MET A 201 -14.91 13.04 15.77
C MET A 201 -14.59 11.58 15.42
N LEU A 202 -13.30 11.24 15.17
CA LEU A 202 -12.90 9.88 14.83
C LEU A 202 -13.09 8.91 16.01
N ILE A 203 -12.79 9.33 17.24
CA ILE A 203 -12.98 8.53 18.45
C ILE A 203 -14.48 8.29 18.70
N ASN A 204 -15.29 9.34 18.61
CA ASN A 204 -16.73 9.23 18.78
C ASN A 204 -17.36 8.35 17.69
N HIS A 205 -16.86 8.39 16.47
CA HIS A 205 -17.31 7.50 15.40
C HIS A 205 -17.08 6.01 15.75
N VAL A 206 -15.98 5.67 16.41
CA VAL A 206 -15.75 4.30 16.92
C VAL A 206 -16.73 3.97 18.05
N ARG A 207 -16.98 4.91 19.01
CA ARG A 207 -17.95 4.70 20.09
C ARG A 207 -19.37 4.45 19.57
N GLU A 208 -19.80 5.16 18.52
CA GLU A 208 -21.08 4.93 17.86
C GLU A 208 -21.23 3.50 17.31
N HIS A 209 -20.13 2.87 16.89
CA HIS A 209 -20.12 1.51 16.34
C HIS A 209 -20.03 0.41 17.41
N LEU A 210 -19.27 0.65 18.48
CA LEU A 210 -18.98 -0.38 19.51
C LEU A 210 -19.86 -0.26 20.76
N GLY A 211 -20.51 0.90 20.95
CA GLY A 211 -21.29 1.19 22.15
C GLY A 211 -20.45 1.80 23.29
N GLU A 212 -21.16 2.34 24.30
CA GLU A 212 -20.54 3.06 25.42
C GLU A 212 -19.82 2.14 26.41
N ASP A 213 -20.19 0.88 26.45
CA ASP A 213 -19.59 -0.13 27.37
C ASP A 213 -18.21 -0.60 26.91
N TYR A 214 -17.81 -0.29 25.66
CA TYR A 214 -16.52 -0.69 25.13
C TYR A 214 -15.43 0.33 25.53
N ASP A 215 -14.28 -0.14 26.00
CA ASP A 215 -13.14 0.72 26.41
C ASP A 215 -12.42 1.30 25.17
N VAL A 216 -13.10 2.26 24.52
CA VAL A 216 -12.58 2.98 23.34
C VAL A 216 -11.35 3.82 23.69
N ASP A 217 -11.26 4.30 24.93
CA ASP A 217 -10.12 5.13 25.36
C ASP A 217 -8.83 4.30 25.39
N LYS A 218 -8.89 3.06 25.83
CA LYS A 218 -7.74 2.16 25.85
C LYS A 218 -7.38 1.63 24.45
N HIS A 219 -8.39 1.24 23.66
CA HIS A 219 -8.15 0.44 22.45
C HIS A 219 -8.20 1.23 21.15
N PHE A 220 -8.81 2.43 21.15
CA PHE A 220 -9.06 3.20 19.92
C PHE A 220 -8.71 4.70 20.04
N THR A 221 -7.98 5.10 21.08
CA THR A 221 -7.55 6.49 21.25
C THR A 221 -6.05 6.63 21.06
N PRO A 222 -5.59 6.96 19.84
CA PRO A 222 -4.18 7.17 19.54
C PRO A 222 -3.58 8.35 20.28
N ARG A 223 -2.27 8.27 20.59
CA ARG A 223 -1.51 9.35 21.23
C ARG A 223 -1.09 10.45 20.27
N TYR A 224 -1.13 10.20 18.96
CA TYR A 224 -0.77 11.14 17.90
C TYR A 224 -2.00 11.84 17.31
N MET A 225 -1.80 12.93 16.57
CA MET A 225 -2.87 13.63 15.87
C MET A 225 -3.26 12.94 14.57
N PRO A 226 -4.52 13.07 14.13
CA PRO A 226 -4.92 12.58 12.82
C PRO A 226 -4.00 13.11 11.72
N TRP A 227 -3.52 12.21 10.85
CA TRP A 227 -2.59 12.43 9.72
C TRP A 227 -1.09 12.50 10.08
N ASP A 228 -0.70 12.53 11.35
CA ASP A 228 0.71 12.35 11.71
C ASP A 228 1.17 10.92 11.42
N GLN A 229 0.26 9.98 11.56
CA GLN A 229 0.43 8.58 11.19
C GLN A 229 -0.78 8.07 10.43
N ARG A 230 -1.04 6.76 10.46
CA ARG A 230 -2.10 6.11 9.69
C ARG A 230 -3.49 6.39 10.23
N LEU A 231 -4.43 6.50 9.31
CA LEU A 231 -5.86 6.35 9.52
C LEU A 231 -6.32 5.18 8.66
N CYS A 232 -6.91 4.15 9.26
CA CYS A 232 -7.38 2.96 8.57
C CYS A 232 -8.86 3.07 8.24
N PHE A 233 -9.21 2.78 6.98
CA PHE A 233 -10.59 2.63 6.57
C PHE A 233 -11.11 1.24 6.93
N VAL A 234 -12.34 1.19 7.44
CA VAL A 234 -13.08 -0.03 7.78
C VAL A 234 -14.30 -0.09 6.86
N PRO A 235 -14.24 -0.87 5.76
CA PRO A 235 -15.33 -0.93 4.80
C PRO A 235 -16.62 -1.41 5.45
N ASN A 236 -17.70 -0.64 5.30
CA ASN A 236 -19.02 -0.95 5.89
C ASN A 236 -19.03 -1.20 7.41
N GLY A 237 -17.93 -0.89 8.12
CA GLY A 237 -17.81 -1.18 9.55
C GLY A 237 -17.62 -2.66 9.88
N ASP A 238 -17.14 -3.47 8.94
CA ASP A 238 -17.01 -4.93 9.05
C ASP A 238 -16.22 -5.40 10.28
N MET A 239 -15.10 -4.74 10.59
CA MET A 239 -14.33 -5.02 11.79
C MET A 239 -15.15 -4.79 13.07
N PHE A 240 -15.89 -3.70 13.15
CA PHE A 240 -16.75 -3.41 14.31
C PHE A 240 -17.91 -4.41 14.41
N GLN A 241 -18.46 -4.86 13.30
CA GLN A 241 -19.45 -5.92 13.27
C GLN A 241 -18.90 -7.24 13.80
N ALA A 242 -17.68 -7.62 13.41
CA ALA A 242 -17.00 -8.80 13.94
C ALA A 242 -16.79 -8.72 15.46
N MET A 243 -16.46 -7.53 15.97
CA MET A 243 -16.31 -7.28 17.41
C MET A 243 -17.65 -7.37 18.15
N ASN A 244 -18.69 -6.72 17.64
CA ASN A 244 -20.04 -6.74 18.24
C ASN A 244 -20.67 -8.13 18.23
N SER A 245 -20.31 -8.98 17.28
CA SER A 245 -20.76 -10.38 17.25
C SER A 245 -20.02 -11.29 18.26
N GLY A 246 -19.01 -10.77 18.98
CA GLY A 246 -18.17 -11.53 19.89
C GLY A 246 -17.14 -12.44 19.21
N LYS A 247 -16.99 -12.35 17.88
CA LYS A 247 -16.04 -13.15 17.11
C LYS A 247 -14.62 -12.55 17.10
N ALA A 248 -14.53 -11.25 17.33
CA ALA A 248 -13.24 -10.54 17.37
C ALA A 248 -13.09 -9.72 18.65
N THR A 249 -11.85 -9.60 19.16
CA THR A 249 -11.50 -8.69 20.25
C THR A 249 -10.23 -7.93 19.92
N VAL A 250 -10.05 -6.78 20.59
CA VAL A 250 -8.82 -5.98 20.51
C VAL A 250 -8.15 -5.98 21.87
N VAL A 251 -6.88 -6.36 21.89
CA VAL A 251 -6.01 -6.27 23.06
C VAL A 251 -4.93 -5.23 22.79
N THR A 252 -4.76 -4.29 23.72
CA THR A 252 -3.73 -3.24 23.61
C THR A 252 -2.72 -3.46 24.71
N ASP A 253 -1.59 -4.07 24.36
CA ASP A 253 -0.48 -4.38 25.25
C ASP A 253 0.80 -4.66 24.46
N THR A 254 1.91 -4.79 25.15
CA THR A 254 3.22 -5.14 24.61
C THR A 254 3.49 -6.63 24.80
N ILE A 255 4.09 -7.25 23.78
CA ILE A 255 4.47 -8.65 23.80
C ILE A 255 5.72 -8.81 24.67
N ASN A 256 5.64 -9.64 25.71
CA ASN A 256 6.78 -10.03 26.53
C ASN A 256 7.57 -11.17 25.85
N GLU A 257 6.88 -12.30 25.60
CA GLU A 257 7.47 -13.46 24.94
C GLU A 257 6.38 -14.35 24.33
N PHE A 258 6.79 -15.23 23.42
CA PHE A 258 5.95 -16.33 22.95
C PHE A 258 6.05 -17.49 23.93
N THR A 259 4.95 -18.23 24.07
CA THR A 259 4.86 -19.45 24.87
C THR A 259 4.51 -20.64 23.95
N SER A 260 4.50 -21.86 24.48
CA SER A 260 4.06 -23.02 23.69
C SER A 260 2.60 -22.92 23.22
N LYS A 261 1.76 -22.12 23.90
CA LYS A 261 0.33 -22.01 23.61
C LYS A 261 -0.09 -20.67 22.99
N GLY A 262 0.80 -19.67 22.93
CA GLY A 262 0.41 -18.37 22.44
C GLY A 262 1.38 -17.25 22.77
N ILE A 263 0.87 -16.13 23.29
CA ILE A 263 1.64 -14.92 23.57
C ILE A 263 1.41 -14.46 25.01
N LYS A 264 2.49 -14.31 25.76
CA LYS A 264 2.49 -13.68 27.09
C LYS A 264 2.74 -12.18 26.93
N LEU A 265 1.90 -11.36 27.54
CA LEU A 265 1.95 -9.90 27.51
C LEU A 265 2.74 -9.35 28.70
N ASP A 266 3.16 -8.07 28.61
CA ASP A 266 3.84 -7.39 29.72
C ASP A 266 2.93 -7.19 30.95
N SER A 267 1.60 -7.13 30.75
CA SER A 267 0.62 -7.15 31.85
C SER A 267 0.62 -8.46 32.65
N GLY A 268 1.22 -9.51 32.12
CA GLY A 268 1.18 -10.87 32.68
C GLY A 268 0.04 -11.73 32.14
N GLU A 269 -0.87 -11.17 31.34
CA GLU A 269 -1.92 -11.92 30.63
C GLU A 269 -1.29 -12.83 29.57
N GLU A 270 -1.85 -14.02 29.38
CA GLU A 270 -1.47 -14.93 28.31
C GLU A 270 -2.64 -15.11 27.33
N LEU A 271 -2.37 -14.82 26.06
CA LEU A 271 -3.32 -15.02 24.96
C LEU A 271 -3.03 -16.36 24.28
N GLU A 272 -3.97 -17.30 24.36
CA GLU A 272 -3.85 -18.59 23.68
C GLU A 272 -4.21 -18.47 22.20
N ALA A 273 -3.51 -19.22 21.34
CA ALA A 273 -3.76 -19.27 19.91
C ALA A 273 -3.32 -20.59 19.28
N ASP A 274 -3.99 -20.98 18.21
CA ASP A 274 -3.54 -22.01 17.27
C ASP A 274 -2.69 -21.41 16.14
N ILE A 275 -3.01 -20.15 15.76
CA ILE A 275 -2.37 -19.44 14.65
C ILE A 275 -2.05 -18.01 15.09
N ILE A 276 -0.82 -17.57 14.84
CA ILE A 276 -0.39 -16.20 15.06
C ILE A 276 -0.02 -15.57 13.70
N ILE A 277 -0.68 -14.45 13.37
CA ILE A 277 -0.44 -13.71 12.11
C ILE A 277 0.32 -12.43 12.42
N THR A 278 1.54 -12.31 11.89
CA THR A 278 2.40 -11.16 12.11
C THR A 278 2.12 -10.04 11.09
N ALA A 279 1.01 -9.31 11.29
CA ALA A 279 0.64 -8.15 10.49
C ALA A 279 1.46 -6.90 10.87
N THR A 280 2.77 -7.07 11.05
CA THR A 280 3.71 -6.13 11.66
C THR A 280 4.33 -5.14 10.68
N GLY A 281 4.00 -5.26 9.40
CA GLY A 281 4.41 -4.32 8.35
C GLY A 281 5.24 -4.95 7.24
N LEU A 282 5.83 -4.09 6.42
CA LEU A 282 6.59 -4.47 5.24
C LEU A 282 7.98 -3.83 5.29
N ASN A 283 8.98 -4.51 4.74
CA ASN A 283 10.31 -3.96 4.54
C ASN A 283 10.30 -3.02 3.33
N MET A 284 10.96 -1.87 3.46
CA MET A 284 11.16 -0.95 2.34
C MET A 284 12.33 -1.39 1.49
N ARG A 285 12.16 -1.34 0.16
CA ARG A 285 13.19 -1.61 -0.82
C ARG A 285 13.02 -0.65 -2.00
N LEU A 286 13.62 0.52 -1.88
CA LEU A 286 13.52 1.56 -2.90
C LEU A 286 14.05 1.06 -4.24
N LEU A 287 13.42 1.51 -5.34
CA LEU A 287 13.77 1.15 -6.72
C LEU A 287 13.88 -0.37 -6.93
N ASN A 288 13.08 -1.16 -6.22
CA ASN A 288 13.06 -2.62 -6.24
C ASN A 288 14.42 -3.28 -5.87
N GLY A 289 15.35 -2.53 -5.30
CA GLY A 289 16.70 -3.00 -4.99
C GLY A 289 17.56 -3.27 -6.21
N ILE A 290 17.26 -2.62 -7.34
CA ILE A 290 18.11 -2.67 -8.54
C ILE A 290 19.43 -1.94 -8.23
N ASP A 291 20.57 -2.55 -8.55
CA ASP A 291 21.89 -1.88 -8.51
C ASP A 291 21.95 -0.86 -9.64
N ILE A 292 21.78 0.42 -9.32
CA ILE A 292 21.76 1.50 -10.32
C ILE A 292 23.10 2.22 -10.31
N LYS A 293 23.68 2.40 -11.51
CA LYS A 293 24.94 3.13 -11.72
C LYS A 293 24.79 4.16 -12.82
N ILE A 294 25.51 5.29 -12.66
CA ILE A 294 25.68 6.33 -13.68
C ILE A 294 27.15 6.36 -14.02
N ASP A 295 27.51 6.05 -15.26
CA ASP A 295 28.91 6.00 -15.75
C ASP A 295 29.83 5.19 -14.81
N ASN A 296 29.32 4.05 -14.32
CA ASN A 296 29.95 3.12 -13.36
C ASN A 296 30.01 3.60 -11.90
N GLU A 297 29.52 4.78 -11.55
CA GLU A 297 29.38 5.24 -10.17
C GLU A 297 28.04 4.78 -9.59
N THR A 298 28.05 4.17 -8.41
CA THR A 298 26.83 3.69 -7.76
C THR A 298 25.96 4.87 -7.34
N LEU A 299 24.67 4.81 -7.69
CA LEU A 299 23.69 5.83 -7.36
C LEU A 299 23.30 5.73 -5.88
N ASP A 300 23.66 6.74 -5.09
CA ASP A 300 23.07 6.96 -3.76
C ASP A 300 21.82 7.86 -3.88
N ILE A 301 20.66 7.22 -3.88
CA ILE A 301 19.38 7.92 -4.02
C ILE A 301 19.07 8.83 -2.83
N SER A 302 19.66 8.59 -1.65
CA SER A 302 19.46 9.40 -0.45
C SER A 302 20.03 10.81 -0.59
N GLN A 303 20.98 10.99 -1.50
CA GLN A 303 21.63 12.27 -1.80
C GLN A 303 20.98 13.02 -2.98
N LYS A 304 19.89 12.46 -3.53
CA LYS A 304 19.26 13.04 -4.72
C LYS A 304 17.97 13.77 -4.39
N THR A 305 17.81 14.95 -4.98
CA THR A 305 16.56 15.72 -4.91
C THR A 305 15.54 15.14 -5.89
N GLN A 306 14.27 15.08 -5.48
CA GLN A 306 13.20 14.58 -6.34
C GLN A 306 12.52 15.71 -7.12
N TYR A 307 12.44 15.56 -8.44
CA TYR A 307 11.61 16.40 -9.28
C TYR A 307 10.22 15.77 -9.46
N LYS A 308 9.18 16.49 -9.04
CA LYS A 308 7.76 16.07 -9.13
C LYS A 308 7.48 14.69 -8.56
N THR A 309 8.24 14.26 -7.56
CA THR A 309 8.16 12.93 -6.93
C THR A 309 8.31 11.75 -7.91
N MET A 310 8.95 11.95 -9.05
CA MET A 310 9.07 10.95 -10.11
C MET A 310 10.45 10.80 -10.74
N MET A 311 11.28 11.81 -10.66
CA MET A 311 12.66 11.79 -11.20
C MET A 311 13.63 12.25 -10.14
N PHE A 312 14.91 11.93 -10.31
CA PHE A 312 15.96 12.27 -9.36
C PHE A 312 17.00 13.17 -10.04
N SER A 313 17.56 14.11 -9.28
CA SER A 313 18.62 15.00 -9.80
C SER A 313 19.82 14.19 -10.29
N ASP A 314 20.39 14.60 -11.40
CA ASP A 314 21.56 14.02 -12.06
C ASP A 314 21.39 12.54 -12.47
N VAL A 315 20.14 12.09 -12.66
CA VAL A 315 19.82 10.75 -13.12
C VAL A 315 19.11 10.83 -14.47
N PRO A 316 19.82 10.52 -15.57
CA PRO A 316 19.26 10.64 -16.91
C PRO A 316 18.22 9.55 -17.20
N ASN A 317 17.18 9.91 -17.97
CA ASN A 317 16.19 9.00 -18.53
C ASN A 317 15.60 7.96 -17.55
N LEU A 318 15.54 8.30 -16.24
CA LEU A 318 14.91 7.46 -15.22
C LEU A 318 13.67 8.14 -14.67
N ILE A 319 12.58 7.40 -14.64
CA ILE A 319 11.32 7.79 -14.00
C ILE A 319 10.92 6.67 -13.04
N ALA A 320 10.55 7.05 -11.82
CA ALA A 320 10.02 6.11 -10.82
C ALA A 320 8.60 6.52 -10.42
N THR A 321 7.69 5.58 -10.38
CA THR A 321 6.33 5.84 -9.96
C THR A 321 6.22 5.76 -8.46
N PHE A 322 5.88 6.89 -7.82
CA PHE A 322 5.48 6.97 -6.43
C PHE A 322 4.05 7.48 -6.33
N GLY A 323 3.29 6.93 -5.39
CA GLY A 323 1.95 7.42 -5.08
C GLY A 323 1.97 8.52 -4.02
N TYR A 324 0.78 8.98 -3.68
CA TYR A 324 0.59 9.92 -2.59
C TYR A 324 0.51 9.19 -1.24
N THR A 325 1.02 9.80 -0.19
CA THR A 325 0.91 9.28 1.18
C THR A 325 -0.50 9.40 1.75
N THR A 326 -1.29 10.38 1.25
CA THR A 326 -2.61 10.76 1.77
C THR A 326 -3.74 10.63 0.75
N ALA A 327 -3.48 10.01 -0.41
CA ALA A 327 -4.45 9.79 -1.48
C ALA A 327 -4.18 8.48 -2.21
N SER A 328 -5.10 8.09 -3.10
CA SER A 328 -4.91 6.89 -3.93
C SER A 328 -3.65 6.99 -4.79
N TRP A 329 -2.84 5.94 -4.77
CA TRP A 329 -1.64 5.80 -5.60
C TRP A 329 -1.94 5.90 -7.09
N THR A 330 -3.08 5.41 -7.54
CA THR A 330 -3.48 5.44 -8.95
C THR A 330 -3.59 6.85 -9.50
N LEU A 331 -3.91 7.86 -8.67
CA LEU A 331 -3.93 9.27 -9.09
C LEU A 331 -2.53 9.77 -9.44
N GLY A 332 -1.55 9.47 -8.61
CA GLY A 332 -0.14 9.81 -8.86
C GLY A 332 0.40 9.07 -10.08
N ALA A 333 0.20 7.75 -10.14
CA ALA A 333 0.66 6.91 -11.25
C ALA A 333 0.08 7.37 -12.61
N ASP A 334 -1.22 7.74 -12.68
CA ASP A 334 -1.86 8.26 -13.89
C ASP A 334 -1.21 9.57 -14.38
N LEU A 335 -0.91 10.49 -13.44
CA LEU A 335 -0.27 11.76 -13.75
C LEU A 335 1.19 11.60 -14.15
N ILE A 336 1.94 10.74 -13.47
CA ILE A 336 3.35 10.45 -13.78
C ILE A 336 3.45 9.81 -15.16
N SER A 337 2.59 8.83 -15.47
CA SER A 337 2.57 8.18 -16.79
C SER A 337 2.23 9.15 -17.92
N GLU A 338 1.26 10.04 -17.70
CA GLU A 338 0.92 11.09 -18.69
C GLU A 338 2.08 12.06 -18.90
N TYR A 339 2.79 12.43 -17.82
CA TYR A 339 3.95 13.30 -17.89
C TYR A 339 5.12 12.61 -18.60
N ALA A 340 5.40 11.35 -18.26
CA ALA A 340 6.44 10.55 -18.89
C ALA A 340 6.24 10.47 -20.42
N CYS A 341 5.04 10.14 -20.87
CA CYS A 341 4.73 10.11 -22.31
C CYS A 341 4.94 11.47 -22.99
N LYS A 342 4.53 12.57 -22.33
CA LYS A 342 4.75 13.92 -22.88
C LYS A 342 6.22 14.28 -22.97
N LEU A 343 7.01 13.86 -21.98
CA LEU A 343 8.44 14.13 -21.93
C LEU A 343 9.18 13.35 -23.02
N ILE A 344 8.89 12.06 -23.19
CA ILE A 344 9.47 11.24 -24.27
C ILE A 344 9.13 11.84 -25.64
N ASN A 345 7.85 12.18 -25.91
CA ASN A 345 7.44 12.80 -27.15
C ASN A 345 8.10 14.20 -27.38
N LEU A 346 8.43 14.90 -26.28
CA LEU A 346 9.15 16.18 -26.39
C LEU A 346 10.61 15.96 -26.80
N LEU A 347 11.27 14.94 -26.29
CA LEU A 347 12.64 14.59 -26.69
C LEU A 347 12.69 14.24 -28.19
N ASP A 348 11.80 13.35 -28.65
CA ASP A 348 11.68 12.99 -30.07
C ASP A 348 11.50 14.25 -30.94
N LYS A 349 10.60 15.16 -30.51
CA LYS A 349 10.34 16.40 -31.26
C LYS A 349 11.54 17.37 -31.28
N LYS A 350 12.38 17.33 -30.24
CA LYS A 350 13.55 18.21 -30.09
C LYS A 350 14.85 17.56 -30.57
N ASP A 351 14.80 16.33 -31.06
CA ASP A 351 15.95 15.54 -31.46
C ASP A 351 16.99 15.46 -30.32
N CYS A 352 16.52 15.13 -29.11
CA CYS A 352 17.35 14.98 -27.92
C CYS A 352 17.31 13.53 -27.46
N ASP A 353 18.47 12.99 -27.08
CA ASP A 353 18.61 11.58 -26.68
C ASP A 353 18.17 11.35 -25.23
N TYR A 354 18.31 12.35 -24.36
CA TYR A 354 17.97 12.21 -22.95
C TYR A 354 17.48 13.48 -22.30
N PHE A 355 16.82 13.33 -21.17
CA PHE A 355 16.57 14.37 -20.18
C PHE A 355 17.34 14.03 -18.89
N CYS A 356 17.75 15.04 -18.15
CA CYS A 356 18.34 14.90 -16.84
C CYS A 356 17.84 16.07 -15.98
N PRO A 357 17.12 15.81 -14.86
CA PRO A 357 16.81 16.87 -13.91
C PRO A 357 18.08 17.36 -13.22
N GLU A 358 18.28 18.65 -13.14
CA GLU A 358 19.39 19.26 -12.39
C GLU A 358 18.83 19.98 -11.16
N THR A 359 19.61 19.96 -10.08
CA THR A 359 19.30 20.74 -8.88
C THR A 359 19.80 22.17 -9.11
N GLY A 360 18.89 23.15 -9.17
CA GLY A 360 19.29 24.56 -9.23
C GLY A 360 19.84 25.05 -7.89
N ASP A 361 20.61 26.13 -7.92
CA ASP A 361 21.22 26.75 -6.73
C ASP A 361 20.19 27.20 -5.67
N ASP A 362 18.91 27.34 -6.07
CA ASP A 362 17.82 27.85 -5.25
C ASP A 362 17.06 26.70 -4.50
N VAL A 363 17.45 25.44 -4.68
CA VAL A 363 16.77 24.29 -4.05
C VAL A 363 17.32 24.08 -2.65
N VAL A 364 16.49 24.38 -1.65
CA VAL A 364 16.77 24.03 -0.25
C VAL A 364 16.21 22.63 -0.01
N ALA A 365 17.05 21.71 0.44
CA ALA A 365 16.59 20.40 0.91
C ALA A 365 15.75 20.61 2.18
N GLU A 366 14.49 20.14 2.18
CA GLU A 366 13.61 20.12 3.36
C GLU A 366 13.93 18.94 4.27
#